data_8c45ec21b9c448cf092d90963947a607
#
_entry.id   8c45ec21b9c448cf092d90963947a607
#
_cell.length_a   1.000
_cell.length_b   1.000
_cell.length_c   1.000
_cell.angle_alpha   90.00
_cell.angle_beta   90.00
_cell.angle_gamma   90.00
#
_symmetry.space_group_name_H-M   'P 1'
#
loop_
_entity.id
_entity.type
_entity.pdbx_description
1 polymer ?
#
loop_
_entity_poly.entity_id
_entity_poly.type
_entity_poly.pdbx_seq_one_letter_code
_entity_poly.pdbx_strand_id
1 'polypeptide(L)'
;LLSSIFKKQEESEEIDTRALLIDTIREAIPFIITGSAIQLFQIVDQMTFINIMSWFTDYSQKQLLVMFSYFSANPNKITMILIAVATSIGGVGIPLLTENYVKGDLKAAGKLVQDNLTMLLAFLLPATFGAVAVAKPLYTVFYGQPDSLALGLFIVAMLQTIILGLYMVLSPMIQALFQNRKAIRYFFYGVVVKLVLQIPFILVFRSYGPLLSTTIALMVPIVLMYREIQTITQFNRTIVFKRTLLGSILTVVMLLGVLIAGLILGWIFPPNGRVSSMIYIIVIGGLGVAIYGALGLWLRYFDRFFG
;
A
#
# COMPACT_ATOMS: atom_id res chain seq x y z
N LEU A 1 27.18 23.63 -43.41
CA LEU A 1 26.11 23.14 -42.48
C LEU A 1 26.62 22.02 -41.56
N LEU A 2 27.37 21.02 -42.04
CA LEU A 2 27.94 19.95 -41.20
C LEU A 2 29.05 20.47 -40.27
N SER A 3 29.90 21.40 -40.70
CA SER A 3 30.94 22.00 -39.87
C SER A 3 30.40 22.87 -38.72
N SER A 4 29.22 23.45 -38.87
CA SER A 4 28.56 24.23 -37.81
C SER A 4 27.90 23.34 -36.75
N ILE A 5 27.53 22.12 -37.10
CA ILE A 5 26.97 21.13 -36.16
C ILE A 5 28.10 20.56 -35.29
N PHE A 6 29.25 20.27 -35.87
CA PHE A 6 30.43 19.79 -35.10
C PHE A 6 31.06 20.87 -34.22
N LYS A 7 31.01 22.15 -34.63
CA LYS A 7 31.55 23.26 -33.85
C LYS A 7 30.70 23.63 -32.63
N LYS A 8 29.42 23.24 -32.62
CA LYS A 8 28.52 23.44 -31.49
C LYS A 8 28.66 22.35 -30.41
N GLN A 9 29.47 21.32 -30.71
CA GLN A 9 29.69 20.19 -29.78
C GLN A 9 31.00 20.37 -28.96
N GLU A 10 31.79 21.41 -29.22
CA GLU A 10 33.04 21.70 -28.51
C GLU A 10 32.85 22.65 -27.31
N GLU A 11 31.68 23.25 -27.08
CA GLU A 11 31.33 23.99 -25.86
C GLU A 11 30.46 23.14 -24.93
N SER A 12 30.68 21.83 -24.84
CA SER A 12 30.18 21.06 -23.70
C SER A 12 31.09 21.39 -22.52
N GLU A 13 30.57 22.13 -21.53
CA GLU A 13 31.15 22.19 -20.20
C GLU A 13 31.67 20.79 -19.88
N GLU A 14 32.95 20.66 -19.49
CA GLU A 14 33.48 19.39 -18.96
C GLU A 14 32.65 19.02 -17.74
N ILE A 15 31.58 18.24 -17.96
CA ILE A 15 30.74 17.71 -16.91
C ILE A 15 31.64 16.81 -16.09
N ASP A 16 31.96 17.21 -14.87
CA ASP A 16 32.67 16.35 -13.93
C ASP A 16 31.79 15.12 -13.66
N THR A 17 32.01 14.09 -14.47
CA THR A 17 31.28 12.82 -14.41
C THR A 17 31.30 12.22 -13.00
N ARG A 18 32.35 12.48 -12.23
CA ARG A 18 32.49 11.99 -10.86
C ARG A 18 31.56 12.77 -9.90
N ALA A 19 31.50 14.08 -10.03
CA ALA A 19 30.60 14.93 -9.26
C ALA A 19 29.14 14.58 -9.57
N LEU A 20 28.80 14.47 -10.86
CA LEU A 20 27.46 14.07 -11.30
C LEU A 20 27.05 12.68 -10.77
N LEU A 21 27.97 11.71 -10.79
CA LEU A 21 27.71 10.37 -10.27
C LEU A 21 27.44 10.41 -8.74
N ILE A 22 28.25 11.16 -8.00
CA ILE A 22 28.08 11.30 -6.54
C ILE A 22 26.74 11.96 -6.22
N ASP A 23 26.38 13.02 -6.92
CA ASP A 23 25.09 13.71 -6.71
C ASP A 23 23.92 12.81 -7.07
N THR A 24 23.99 12.08 -8.17
CA THR A 24 22.96 11.08 -8.57
C THR A 24 22.80 9.99 -7.49
N ILE A 25 23.89 9.44 -6.97
CA ILE A 25 23.86 8.45 -5.88
C ILE A 25 23.23 9.06 -4.63
N ARG A 26 23.63 10.27 -4.27
CA ARG A 26 23.11 10.97 -3.10
C ARG A 26 21.62 11.25 -3.16
N GLU A 27 21.10 11.54 -4.34
CA GLU A 27 19.66 11.71 -4.57
C GLU A 27 18.91 10.38 -4.63
N ALA A 28 19.53 9.32 -5.13
CA ALA A 28 18.90 7.99 -5.21
C ALA A 28 18.77 7.30 -3.84
N ILE A 29 19.69 7.52 -2.91
CA ILE A 29 19.68 6.88 -1.57
C ILE A 29 18.33 7.04 -0.84
N PRO A 30 17.72 8.22 -0.74
CA PRO A 30 16.42 8.40 -0.11
C PRO A 30 15.33 7.50 -0.70
N PHE A 31 15.27 7.41 -2.03
CA PHE A 31 14.28 6.58 -2.73
C PHE A 31 14.50 5.09 -2.47
N ILE A 32 15.77 4.65 -2.46
CA ILE A 32 16.12 3.26 -2.17
C ILE A 32 15.71 2.89 -0.74
N ILE A 33 16.10 3.72 0.25
CA ILE A 33 15.80 3.45 1.66
C ILE A 33 14.30 3.41 1.90
N THR A 34 13.57 4.43 1.47
CA THR A 34 12.13 4.51 1.73
C THR A 34 11.32 3.55 0.87
N GLY A 35 11.76 3.27 -0.36
CA GLY A 35 11.15 2.28 -1.24
C GLY A 35 11.33 0.84 -0.76
N SER A 36 12.42 0.55 -0.02
CA SER A 36 12.69 -0.77 0.56
C SER A 36 12.03 -0.98 1.94
N ALA A 37 11.19 -0.06 2.41
CA ALA A 37 10.63 -0.09 3.76
C ALA A 37 9.88 -1.39 4.08
N ILE A 38 9.06 -1.87 3.14
CA ILE A 38 8.29 -3.12 3.31
C ILE A 38 9.24 -4.30 3.46
N GLN A 39 10.27 -4.39 2.62
CA GLN A 39 11.28 -5.45 2.66
C GLN A 39 12.08 -5.41 3.96
N LEU A 40 12.47 -4.22 4.42
CA LEU A 40 13.19 -4.07 5.69
C LEU A 40 12.33 -4.55 6.87
N PHE A 41 11.05 -4.22 6.90
CA PHE A 41 10.14 -4.69 7.94
C PHE A 41 9.92 -6.21 7.87
N GLN A 42 9.84 -6.78 6.67
CA GLN A 42 9.77 -8.24 6.49
C GLN A 42 11.03 -8.96 6.98
N ILE A 43 12.22 -8.37 6.77
CA ILE A 43 13.49 -8.91 7.32
C ILE A 43 13.46 -8.90 8.84
N VAL A 44 13.00 -7.81 9.47
CA VAL A 44 12.83 -7.75 10.93
C VAL A 44 11.87 -8.85 11.42
N ASP A 45 10.74 -9.04 10.73
CA ASP A 45 9.80 -10.11 11.06
C ASP A 45 10.43 -11.50 10.95
N GLN A 46 11.18 -11.75 9.88
CA GLN A 46 11.85 -13.03 9.65
C GLN A 46 12.91 -13.35 10.72
N MET A 47 13.71 -12.35 11.07
CA MET A 47 14.79 -12.53 12.06
C MET A 47 14.27 -12.69 13.49
N THR A 48 13.13 -12.09 13.79
CA THR A 48 12.64 -12.01 15.18
C THR A 48 11.54 -13.03 15.49
N PHE A 49 10.60 -13.28 14.58
CA PHE A 49 9.42 -14.09 14.87
C PHE A 49 9.76 -15.52 15.29
N ILE A 50 10.56 -16.22 14.49
CA ILE A 50 10.90 -17.62 14.76
C ILE A 50 11.70 -17.73 16.06
N ASN A 51 12.69 -16.85 16.26
CA ASN A 51 13.55 -16.86 17.43
C ASN A 51 12.75 -16.58 18.71
N ILE A 52 11.92 -15.55 18.70
CA ILE A 52 11.12 -15.19 19.88
C ILE A 52 10.08 -16.27 20.18
N MET A 53 9.37 -16.77 19.18
CA MET A 53 8.36 -17.80 19.39
C MET A 53 8.96 -19.11 19.91
N SER A 54 10.16 -19.48 19.50
CA SER A 54 10.85 -20.69 20.01
C SER A 54 11.22 -20.61 21.50
N TRP A 55 11.29 -19.41 22.07
CA TRP A 55 11.59 -19.24 23.51
C TRP A 55 10.36 -19.45 24.40
N PHE A 56 9.14 -19.25 23.86
CA PHE A 56 7.90 -19.23 24.63
C PHE A 56 6.89 -20.30 24.23
N THR A 57 7.22 -21.13 23.25
CA THR A 57 6.32 -22.18 22.77
C THR A 57 7.08 -23.45 22.45
N ASP A 58 6.39 -24.59 22.59
CA ASP A 58 6.94 -25.91 22.25
C ASP A 58 6.79 -26.26 20.76
N TYR A 59 6.51 -25.25 19.91
CA TYR A 59 6.39 -25.48 18.48
C TYR A 59 7.74 -25.85 17.84
N SER A 60 7.73 -26.88 17.00
CA SER A 60 8.91 -27.23 16.20
C SER A 60 9.25 -26.10 15.22
N GLN A 61 10.51 -26.00 14.81
CA GLN A 61 10.93 -25.04 13.79
C GLN A 61 10.09 -25.12 12.51
N LYS A 62 9.69 -26.32 12.10
CA LYS A 62 8.83 -26.53 10.94
C LYS A 62 7.46 -25.86 11.12
N GLN A 63 6.85 -25.99 12.30
CA GLN A 63 5.57 -25.34 12.61
C GLN A 63 5.69 -23.82 12.62
N LEU A 64 6.78 -23.28 13.21
CA LEU A 64 7.04 -21.84 13.23
C LEU A 64 7.27 -21.27 11.83
N LEU A 65 7.94 -22.00 10.94
CA LEU A 65 8.10 -21.62 9.53
C LEU A 65 6.76 -21.59 8.78
N VAL A 66 5.88 -22.57 9.04
CA VAL A 66 4.53 -22.58 8.47
C VAL A 66 3.74 -21.38 8.96
N MET A 67 3.74 -21.10 10.27
CA MET A 67 3.08 -19.92 10.85
C MET A 67 3.64 -18.61 10.28
N PHE A 68 4.97 -18.53 10.10
CA PHE A 68 5.61 -17.38 9.44
C PHE A 68 5.09 -17.18 8.01
N SER A 69 4.94 -18.28 7.26
CA SER A 69 4.43 -18.21 5.89
C SER A 69 2.99 -17.70 5.81
N TYR A 70 2.15 -17.95 6.82
CA TYR A 70 0.75 -17.53 6.85
C TYR A 70 0.55 -16.01 6.86
N PHE A 71 1.45 -15.26 7.49
CA PHE A 71 1.35 -13.80 7.52
C PHE A 71 2.35 -13.09 6.60
N SER A 72 3.43 -13.73 6.21
CA SER A 72 4.47 -13.13 5.36
C SER A 72 4.32 -13.54 3.89
N ALA A 73 4.54 -14.82 3.57
CA ALA A 73 4.64 -15.28 2.18
C ALA A 73 3.27 -15.39 1.48
N ASN A 74 2.26 -15.95 2.19
CA ASN A 74 0.97 -16.25 1.57
C ASN A 74 0.16 -15.00 1.20
N PRO A 75 0.01 -13.98 2.07
CA PRO A 75 -0.71 -12.78 1.69
C PRO A 75 0.02 -11.94 0.64
N ASN A 76 1.36 -12.02 0.62
CA ASN A 76 2.22 -11.11 -0.14
C ASN A 76 1.87 -11.06 -1.64
N LYS A 77 1.49 -12.18 -2.25
CA LYS A 77 1.12 -12.23 -3.68
C LYS A 77 -0.08 -11.32 -3.98
N ILE A 78 -1.12 -11.38 -3.15
CA ILE A 78 -2.34 -10.57 -3.34
C ILE A 78 -2.07 -9.11 -2.96
N THR A 79 -1.41 -8.90 -1.83
CA THR A 79 -0.99 -7.57 -1.36
C THR A 79 -0.17 -6.84 -2.42
N MET A 80 0.81 -7.52 -3.05
CA MET A 80 1.64 -6.94 -4.11
C MET A 80 0.83 -6.53 -5.34
N ILE A 81 -0.19 -7.31 -5.74
CA ILE A 81 -1.08 -6.93 -6.85
C ILE A 81 -1.85 -5.65 -6.52
N LEU A 82 -2.44 -5.59 -5.32
CA LEU A 82 -3.20 -4.40 -4.88
C LEU A 82 -2.29 -3.17 -4.77
N ILE A 83 -1.09 -3.33 -4.22
CA ILE A 83 -0.10 -2.25 -4.10
C ILE A 83 0.38 -1.79 -5.48
N ALA A 84 0.62 -2.71 -6.43
CA ALA A 84 1.07 -2.36 -7.77
C ALA A 84 0.05 -1.45 -8.49
N VAL A 85 -1.24 -1.76 -8.39
CA VAL A 85 -2.29 -0.90 -8.94
C VAL A 85 -2.35 0.44 -8.17
N ALA A 86 -2.29 0.40 -6.84
CA ALA A 86 -2.31 1.59 -6.00
C ALA A 86 -1.15 2.55 -6.30
N THR A 87 0.07 2.01 -6.45
CA THR A 87 1.26 2.80 -6.81
C THR A 87 1.21 3.33 -8.25
N SER A 88 0.59 2.59 -9.18
CA SER A 88 0.36 3.08 -10.54
C SER A 88 -0.58 4.29 -10.54
N ILE A 89 -1.67 4.23 -9.78
CA ILE A 89 -2.59 5.38 -9.60
C ILE A 89 -1.84 6.56 -8.97
N GLY A 90 -1.11 6.32 -7.88
CA GLY A 90 -0.36 7.34 -7.17
C GLY A 90 0.80 7.94 -7.98
N GLY A 91 1.43 7.14 -8.82
CA GLY A 91 2.63 7.50 -9.56
C GLY A 91 2.38 8.48 -10.71
N VAL A 92 1.21 8.44 -11.34
CA VAL A 92 0.88 9.28 -12.52
C VAL A 92 1.00 10.78 -12.21
N GLY A 93 0.61 11.21 -11.03
CA GLY A 93 0.64 12.63 -10.66
C GLY A 93 2.00 13.15 -10.14
N ILE A 94 2.99 12.29 -9.88
CA ILE A 94 4.26 12.68 -9.23
C ILE A 94 5.09 13.64 -10.08
N PRO A 95 5.32 13.41 -11.39
CA PRO A 95 6.07 14.36 -12.22
C PRO A 95 5.40 15.73 -12.28
N LEU A 96 4.07 15.75 -12.43
CA LEU A 96 3.29 16.97 -12.49
C LEU A 96 3.27 17.72 -11.13
N LEU A 97 3.30 16.98 -10.02
CA LEU A 97 3.45 17.53 -8.67
C LEU A 97 4.78 18.27 -8.54
N THR A 98 5.88 17.65 -8.97
CA THR A 98 7.22 18.25 -8.95
C THR A 98 7.26 19.50 -9.84
N GLU A 99 6.71 19.43 -11.05
CA GLU A 99 6.68 20.55 -11.99
C GLU A 99 5.93 21.77 -11.40
N ASN A 100 4.73 21.57 -10.88
CA ASN A 100 3.94 22.66 -10.29
C ASN A 100 4.61 23.23 -9.03
N TYR A 101 5.24 22.37 -8.22
CA TYR A 101 5.98 22.81 -7.05
C TYR A 101 7.17 23.70 -7.42
N VAL A 102 7.96 23.32 -8.43
CA VAL A 102 9.11 24.11 -8.93
C VAL A 102 8.64 25.44 -9.54
N LYS A 103 7.49 25.47 -10.22
CA LYS A 103 6.89 26.70 -10.74
C LYS A 103 6.31 27.61 -9.65
N GLY A 104 6.24 27.16 -8.41
CA GLY A 104 5.62 27.91 -7.31
C GLY A 104 4.09 27.86 -7.30
N ASP A 105 3.45 27.06 -8.17
CA ASP A 105 1.99 26.88 -8.17
C ASP A 105 1.57 25.87 -7.09
N LEU A 106 1.60 26.32 -5.85
CA LEU A 106 1.22 25.50 -4.69
C LEU A 106 -0.26 25.09 -4.72
N LYS A 107 -1.12 25.87 -5.40
CA LYS A 107 -2.54 25.56 -5.53
C LYS A 107 -2.76 24.36 -6.46
N ALA A 108 -2.09 24.33 -7.60
CA ALA A 108 -2.13 23.19 -8.52
C ALA A 108 -1.46 21.95 -7.88
N ALA A 109 -0.31 22.13 -7.22
CA ALA A 109 0.35 21.07 -6.47
C ALA A 109 -0.57 20.46 -5.38
N GLY A 110 -1.25 21.30 -4.61
CA GLY A 110 -2.21 20.88 -3.58
C GLY A 110 -3.43 20.14 -4.17
N LYS A 111 -3.96 20.58 -5.31
CA LYS A 111 -5.04 19.86 -6.02
C LYS A 111 -4.58 18.47 -6.45
N LEU A 112 -3.38 18.34 -7.01
CA LEU A 112 -2.80 17.04 -7.42
C LEU A 112 -2.65 16.07 -6.25
N VAL A 113 -2.11 16.53 -5.11
CA VAL A 113 -2.00 15.71 -3.90
C VAL A 113 -3.38 15.23 -3.45
N GLN A 114 -4.35 16.13 -3.38
CA GLN A 114 -5.72 15.86 -2.97
C GLN A 114 -6.38 14.80 -3.87
N ASP A 115 -6.29 14.98 -5.19
CA ASP A 115 -6.91 14.09 -6.17
C ASP A 115 -6.24 12.72 -6.14
N ASN A 116 -4.91 12.69 -6.05
CA ASN A 116 -4.13 11.45 -6.01
C ASN A 116 -4.44 10.60 -4.75
N LEU A 117 -4.49 11.23 -3.57
CA LEU A 117 -4.85 10.53 -2.33
C LEU A 117 -6.29 10.01 -2.35
N THR A 118 -7.20 10.80 -2.89
CA THR A 118 -8.61 10.38 -2.96
C THR A 118 -8.84 9.29 -3.99
N MET A 119 -8.16 9.32 -5.15
CA MET A 119 -8.20 8.25 -6.15
C MET A 119 -7.57 6.95 -5.62
N LEU A 120 -6.44 7.05 -4.91
CA LEU A 120 -5.82 5.91 -4.25
C LEU A 120 -6.81 5.22 -3.31
N LEU A 121 -7.43 5.96 -2.41
CA LEU A 121 -8.37 5.41 -1.42
C LEU A 121 -9.67 4.94 -2.07
N ALA A 122 -10.14 5.59 -3.13
CA ALA A 122 -11.31 5.17 -3.91
C ALA A 122 -11.11 3.79 -4.57
N PHE A 123 -9.88 3.41 -4.89
CA PHE A 123 -9.53 2.07 -5.36
C PHE A 123 -9.21 1.13 -4.20
N LEU A 124 -8.32 1.55 -3.30
CA LEU A 124 -7.71 0.65 -2.31
C LEU A 124 -8.71 0.15 -1.26
N LEU A 125 -9.67 0.99 -0.85
CA LEU A 125 -10.69 0.58 0.11
C LEU A 125 -11.58 -0.54 -0.46
N PRO A 126 -12.30 -0.37 -1.59
CA PRO A 126 -13.16 -1.43 -2.10
C PRO A 126 -12.37 -2.67 -2.53
N ALA A 127 -11.16 -2.52 -3.08
CA ALA A 127 -10.32 -3.64 -3.46
C ALA A 127 -9.88 -4.48 -2.24
N THR A 128 -9.46 -3.83 -1.16
CA THR A 128 -9.06 -4.50 0.08
C THR A 128 -10.25 -5.18 0.77
N PHE A 129 -11.36 -4.48 0.97
CA PHE A 129 -12.54 -5.06 1.61
C PHE A 129 -13.21 -6.12 0.73
N GLY A 130 -13.14 -5.99 -0.59
CA GLY A 130 -13.54 -7.02 -1.54
C GLY A 130 -12.68 -8.29 -1.40
N ALA A 131 -11.35 -8.14 -1.30
CA ALA A 131 -10.44 -9.26 -1.05
C ALA A 131 -10.72 -9.94 0.32
N VAL A 132 -11.04 -9.16 1.35
CA VAL A 132 -11.46 -9.68 2.67
C VAL A 132 -12.76 -10.46 2.58
N ALA A 133 -13.75 -9.97 1.82
CA ALA A 133 -15.05 -10.67 1.65
C ALA A 133 -14.89 -12.05 1.01
N VAL A 134 -13.92 -12.21 0.12
CA VAL A 134 -13.61 -13.49 -0.54
C VAL A 134 -12.33 -14.13 -0.02
N ALA A 135 -11.90 -13.81 1.21
CA ALA A 135 -10.60 -14.23 1.74
C ALA A 135 -10.42 -15.75 1.75
N LYS A 136 -11.43 -16.53 2.21
CA LYS A 136 -11.36 -17.98 2.24
C LYS A 136 -11.23 -18.60 0.84
N PRO A 137 -12.11 -18.32 -0.14
CA PRO A 137 -11.92 -18.82 -1.51
C PRO A 137 -10.63 -18.30 -2.14
N LEU A 138 -10.22 -17.05 -1.88
CA LEU A 138 -8.98 -16.49 -2.38
C LEU A 138 -7.75 -17.24 -1.86
N TYR A 139 -7.70 -17.54 -0.57
CA TYR A 139 -6.66 -18.36 0.03
C TYR A 139 -6.66 -19.78 -0.56
N THR A 140 -7.87 -20.37 -0.72
CA THR A 140 -8.03 -21.76 -1.22
C THR A 140 -7.48 -21.94 -2.63
N VAL A 141 -7.64 -20.96 -3.51
CA VAL A 141 -7.11 -21.00 -4.88
C VAL A 141 -5.60 -21.18 -4.89
N PHE A 142 -4.89 -20.42 -4.05
CA PHE A 142 -3.42 -20.40 -4.07
C PHE A 142 -2.78 -21.47 -3.19
N TYR A 143 -3.36 -21.73 -2.01
CA TYR A 143 -2.69 -22.49 -0.94
C TYR A 143 -3.48 -23.72 -0.46
N GLY A 144 -4.71 -23.90 -0.92
CA GLY A 144 -5.64 -24.92 -0.43
C GLY A 144 -6.47 -24.39 0.75
N GLN A 145 -7.23 -25.29 1.40
CA GLN A 145 -8.14 -24.91 2.49
C GLN A 145 -7.34 -24.34 3.68
N PRO A 146 -7.64 -23.10 4.11
CA PRO A 146 -6.97 -22.51 5.28
C PRO A 146 -7.51 -23.12 6.58
N ASP A 147 -6.65 -23.26 7.57
CA ASP A 147 -7.09 -23.34 8.96
C ASP A 147 -7.52 -21.95 9.48
N SER A 148 -8.07 -21.90 10.68
CA SER A 148 -8.59 -20.63 11.25
C SER A 148 -7.49 -19.59 11.47
N LEU A 149 -6.28 -20.00 11.82
CA LEU A 149 -5.12 -19.10 12.02
C LEU A 149 -4.66 -18.52 10.69
N ALA A 150 -4.48 -19.36 9.67
CA ALA A 150 -4.05 -18.95 8.34
C ALA A 150 -5.06 -17.95 7.73
N LEU A 151 -6.36 -18.24 7.85
CA LEU A 151 -7.41 -17.33 7.34
C LEU A 151 -7.42 -16.00 8.09
N GLY A 152 -7.33 -16.02 9.42
CA GLY A 152 -7.31 -14.82 10.24
C GLY A 152 -6.11 -13.92 9.92
N LEU A 153 -4.91 -14.49 9.82
CA LEU A 153 -3.68 -13.78 9.45
C LEU A 153 -3.78 -13.20 8.04
N PHE A 154 -4.33 -13.97 7.10
CA PHE A 154 -4.55 -13.50 5.73
C PHE A 154 -5.49 -12.29 5.68
N ILE A 155 -6.60 -12.31 6.42
CA ILE A 155 -7.54 -11.17 6.51
C ILE A 155 -6.85 -9.94 7.09
N VAL A 156 -6.09 -10.08 8.18
CA VAL A 156 -5.36 -8.95 8.79
C VAL A 156 -4.32 -8.39 7.83
N ALA A 157 -3.60 -9.25 7.10
CA ALA A 157 -2.63 -8.82 6.09
C ALA A 157 -3.31 -8.09 4.92
N MET A 158 -4.51 -8.54 4.48
CA MET A 158 -5.27 -7.80 3.47
C MET A 158 -5.64 -6.40 3.98
N LEU A 159 -6.17 -6.27 5.19
CA LEU A 159 -6.49 -4.96 5.78
C LEU A 159 -5.25 -4.06 5.91
N GLN A 160 -4.08 -4.63 6.24
CA GLN A 160 -2.81 -3.92 6.31
C GLN A 160 -2.42 -3.32 4.95
N THR A 161 -2.89 -3.87 3.83
CA THR A 161 -2.59 -3.37 2.48
C THR A 161 -2.97 -1.90 2.29
N ILE A 162 -3.99 -1.40 3.01
CA ILE A 162 -4.38 0.01 2.99
C ILE A 162 -3.23 0.88 3.52
N ILE A 163 -2.62 0.49 4.63
CA ILE A 163 -1.50 1.19 5.26
C ILE A 163 -0.26 1.13 4.38
N LEU A 164 0.03 -0.05 3.82
CA LEU A 164 1.14 -0.24 2.89
C LEU A 164 0.98 0.63 1.63
N GLY A 165 -0.20 0.65 1.02
CA GLY A 165 -0.50 1.45 -0.16
C GLY A 165 -0.40 2.96 0.10
N LEU A 166 -0.92 3.44 1.24
CA LEU A 166 -0.76 4.84 1.65
C LEU A 166 0.71 5.22 1.82
N TYR A 167 1.51 4.38 2.47
CA TYR A 167 2.94 4.61 2.63
C TYR A 167 3.65 4.69 1.27
N MET A 168 3.37 3.73 0.38
CA MET A 168 4.01 3.61 -0.94
C MET A 168 3.67 4.77 -1.89
N VAL A 169 2.60 5.52 -1.63
CA VAL A 169 2.23 6.72 -2.40
C VAL A 169 2.71 8.00 -1.73
N LEU A 170 2.58 8.13 -0.39
CA LEU A 170 3.02 9.32 0.32
C LEU A 170 4.55 9.50 0.31
N SER A 171 5.29 8.39 0.34
CA SER A 171 6.76 8.43 0.35
C SER A 171 7.35 9.08 -0.92
N PRO A 172 7.01 8.69 -2.14
CA PRO A 172 7.48 9.40 -3.34
C PRO A 172 6.87 10.81 -3.48
N MET A 173 5.65 11.07 -2.97
CA MET A 173 5.06 12.42 -3.00
C MET A 173 5.88 13.44 -2.19
N ILE A 174 6.29 13.09 -0.97
CA ILE A 174 7.12 14.00 -0.15
C ILE A 174 8.50 14.22 -0.79
N GLN A 175 9.03 13.22 -1.48
CA GLN A 175 10.29 13.32 -2.21
C GLN A 175 10.15 14.19 -3.47
N ALA A 176 9.01 14.12 -4.17
CA ALA A 176 8.68 15.02 -5.28
C ALA A 176 8.63 16.51 -4.86
N LEU A 177 8.43 16.78 -3.58
CA LEU A 177 8.50 18.12 -2.97
C LEU A 177 9.90 18.44 -2.41
N PHE A 178 10.94 17.72 -2.82
CA PHE A 178 12.34 17.87 -2.39
C PHE A 178 12.58 17.73 -0.88
N GLN A 179 11.68 17.01 -0.16
CA GLN A 179 11.82 16.77 1.27
C GLN A 179 12.48 15.40 1.57
N ASN A 180 13.48 15.00 0.78
CA ASN A 180 14.15 13.70 0.87
C ASN A 180 14.67 13.39 2.28
N ARG A 181 15.29 14.36 2.95
CA ARG A 181 15.82 14.20 4.31
C ARG A 181 14.71 13.95 5.34
N LYS A 182 13.54 14.58 5.16
CA LYS A 182 12.39 14.36 6.04
C LYS A 182 11.76 12.99 5.78
N ALA A 183 11.66 12.56 4.51
CA ALA A 183 11.16 11.23 4.16
C ALA A 183 11.97 10.13 4.88
N ILE A 184 13.30 10.19 4.79
CA ILE A 184 14.19 9.25 5.50
C ILE A 184 13.98 9.32 7.01
N ARG A 185 13.98 10.51 7.60
CA ARG A 185 13.81 10.69 9.05
C ARG A 185 12.49 10.10 9.55
N TYR A 186 11.40 10.37 8.85
CA TYR A 186 10.09 9.84 9.21
C TYR A 186 10.03 8.32 9.08
N PHE A 187 10.65 7.77 8.04
CA PHE A 187 10.80 6.33 7.90
C PHE A 187 11.57 5.72 9.09
N PHE A 188 12.69 6.32 9.49
CA PHE A 188 13.45 5.83 10.64
C PHE A 188 12.66 5.88 11.95
N TYR A 189 11.78 6.87 12.16
CA TYR A 189 10.87 6.85 13.30
C TYR A 189 9.94 5.61 13.25
N GLY A 190 9.45 5.25 12.09
CA GLY A 190 8.71 3.99 11.90
C GLY A 190 9.54 2.76 12.22
N VAL A 191 10.80 2.71 11.79
CA VAL A 191 11.72 1.61 12.12
C VAL A 191 11.92 1.46 13.62
N VAL A 192 12.16 2.56 14.33
CA VAL A 192 12.31 2.55 15.79
C VAL A 192 11.05 2.01 16.45
N VAL A 193 9.88 2.50 16.06
CA VAL A 193 8.58 2.02 16.58
C VAL A 193 8.41 0.53 16.28
N LYS A 194 8.76 0.08 15.07
CA LYS A 194 8.72 -1.34 14.70
C LYS A 194 9.57 -2.19 15.65
N LEU A 195 10.83 -1.81 15.87
CA LEU A 195 11.76 -2.55 16.73
C LEU A 195 11.29 -2.60 18.19
N VAL A 196 10.77 -1.49 18.71
CA VAL A 196 10.25 -1.42 20.08
C VAL A 196 9.00 -2.28 20.26
N LEU A 197 8.08 -2.24 19.30
CA LEU A 197 6.81 -2.98 19.40
C LEU A 197 6.92 -4.44 19.00
N GLN A 198 7.93 -4.84 18.25
CA GLN A 198 8.05 -6.18 17.68
C GLN A 198 8.01 -7.27 18.74
N ILE A 199 8.87 -7.16 19.76
CA ILE A 199 8.97 -8.18 20.81
C ILE A 199 7.69 -8.23 21.65
N PRO A 200 7.20 -7.13 22.26
CA PRO A 200 5.96 -7.14 23.03
C PRO A 200 4.76 -7.67 22.25
N PHE A 201 4.65 -7.32 20.97
CA PHE A 201 3.51 -7.75 20.16
C PHE A 201 3.57 -9.22 19.78
N ILE A 202 4.75 -9.79 19.53
CA ILE A 202 4.90 -11.23 19.33
C ILE A 202 4.53 -11.98 20.62
N LEU A 203 4.95 -11.49 21.78
CA LEU A 203 4.64 -12.11 23.07
C LEU A 203 3.12 -12.12 23.36
N VAL A 204 2.43 -11.01 23.09
CA VAL A 204 1.00 -10.86 23.40
C VAL A 204 0.12 -11.46 22.31
N PHE A 205 0.38 -11.13 21.04
CA PHE A 205 -0.47 -11.48 19.89
C PHE A 205 0.06 -12.65 19.06
N ARG A 206 1.18 -13.24 19.45
CA ARG A 206 1.83 -14.38 18.76
C ARG A 206 1.98 -14.09 17.25
N SER A 207 1.42 -14.93 16.37
CA SER A 207 1.53 -14.80 14.91
C SER A 207 0.91 -13.52 14.34
N TYR A 208 0.00 -12.84 15.04
CA TYR A 208 -0.54 -11.53 14.65
C TYR A 208 0.40 -10.37 15.01
N GLY A 209 1.33 -10.59 15.95
CA GLY A 209 2.25 -9.56 16.45
C GLY A 209 3.02 -8.83 15.36
N PRO A 210 3.69 -9.52 14.42
CA PRO A 210 4.42 -8.90 13.33
C PRO A 210 3.57 -7.99 12.43
N LEU A 211 2.34 -8.41 12.08
CA LEU A 211 1.42 -7.60 11.27
C LEU A 211 1.00 -6.32 12.00
N LEU A 212 0.62 -6.45 13.29
CA LEU A 212 0.17 -5.32 14.09
C LEU A 212 1.30 -4.33 14.35
N SER A 213 2.51 -4.82 14.69
CA SER A 213 3.68 -3.96 14.90
C SER A 213 4.05 -3.20 13.63
N THR A 214 4.02 -3.86 12.45
CA THR A 214 4.24 -3.23 11.14
C THR A 214 3.18 -2.16 10.84
N THR A 215 1.92 -2.46 11.11
CA THR A 215 0.82 -1.51 10.88
C THR A 215 1.01 -0.22 11.68
N ILE A 216 1.27 -0.34 12.98
CA ILE A 216 1.49 0.83 13.86
C ILE A 216 2.78 1.56 13.48
N ALA A 217 3.84 0.82 13.19
CA ALA A 217 5.12 1.40 12.80
C ALA A 217 5.02 2.24 11.52
N LEU A 218 4.26 1.78 10.51
CA LEU A 218 4.05 2.53 9.27
C LEU A 218 3.07 3.68 9.40
N MET A 219 2.15 3.65 10.36
CA MET A 219 1.26 4.79 10.62
C MET A 219 2.05 6.04 11.03
N VAL A 220 3.20 5.90 11.71
CA VAL A 220 4.03 7.03 12.14
C VAL A 220 4.56 7.81 10.93
N PRO A 221 5.33 7.24 10.01
CA PRO A 221 5.78 7.97 8.82
C PRO A 221 4.63 8.46 7.95
N ILE A 222 3.54 7.70 7.79
CA ILE A 222 2.35 8.11 7.04
C ILE A 222 1.77 9.42 7.58
N VAL A 223 1.54 9.49 8.88
CA VAL A 223 0.98 10.70 9.53
C VAL A 223 1.93 11.88 9.39
N LEU A 224 3.23 11.67 9.60
CA LEU A 224 4.23 12.73 9.51
C LEU A 224 4.39 13.24 8.07
N MET A 225 4.48 12.33 7.08
CA MET A 225 4.54 12.67 5.67
C MET A 225 3.27 13.41 5.21
N TYR A 226 2.09 12.91 5.58
CA TYR A 226 0.82 13.57 5.27
C TYR A 226 0.75 14.99 5.81
N ARG A 227 1.16 15.21 7.07
CA ARG A 227 1.20 16.53 7.69
C ARG A 227 2.19 17.45 6.99
N GLU A 228 3.37 16.96 6.66
CA GLU A 228 4.40 17.72 5.97
C GLU A 228 3.94 18.16 4.56
N ILE A 229 3.43 17.22 3.76
CA ILE A 229 2.90 17.50 2.43
C ILE A 229 1.77 18.55 2.52
N GLN A 230 0.89 18.41 3.52
CA GLN A 230 -0.19 19.37 3.72
C GLN A 230 0.32 20.76 4.11
N THR A 231 1.37 20.85 4.92
CA THR A 231 1.98 22.13 5.29
C THR A 231 2.59 22.85 4.09
N ILE A 232 3.20 22.09 3.18
CA ILE A 232 3.85 22.64 1.97
C ILE A 232 2.81 23.04 0.91
N THR A 233 1.88 22.13 0.59
CA THR A 233 0.95 22.31 -0.55
C THR A 233 -0.39 22.89 -0.16
N GLN A 234 -0.66 23.00 1.14
CA GLN A 234 -1.91 23.56 1.70
C GLN A 234 -3.19 22.95 1.10
N PHE A 235 -3.14 21.68 0.68
CA PHE A 235 -4.30 21.03 0.11
C PHE A 235 -5.48 20.98 1.10
N ASN A 236 -6.70 20.92 0.57
CA ASN A 236 -7.92 20.99 1.39
C ASN A 236 -8.23 19.61 2.02
N ARG A 237 -7.88 19.46 3.31
CA ARG A 237 -8.13 18.23 4.10
C ARG A 237 -9.60 17.86 4.14
N THR A 238 -10.49 18.85 4.19
CA THR A 238 -11.94 18.60 4.26
C THR A 238 -12.45 17.94 2.99
N ILE A 239 -11.91 18.28 1.84
CA ILE A 239 -12.28 17.65 0.57
C ILE A 239 -11.76 16.18 0.55
N VAL A 240 -10.49 15.95 0.92
CA VAL A 240 -9.94 14.60 1.04
C VAL A 240 -10.80 13.76 1.98
N PHE A 241 -11.11 14.29 3.16
CA PHE A 241 -11.93 13.58 4.14
C PHE A 241 -13.34 13.26 3.62
N LYS A 242 -14.04 14.25 3.05
CA LYS A 242 -15.40 14.05 2.50
C LYS A 242 -15.42 13.02 1.37
N ARG A 243 -14.46 13.09 0.44
CA ARG A 243 -14.35 12.13 -0.67
C ARG A 243 -14.01 10.72 -0.15
N THR A 244 -13.07 10.60 0.79
CA THR A 244 -12.73 9.32 1.40
C THR A 244 -13.89 8.75 2.20
N LEU A 245 -14.62 9.57 2.95
CA LEU A 245 -15.80 9.14 3.70
C LEU A 245 -16.88 8.60 2.76
N LEU A 246 -17.16 9.30 1.66
CA LEU A 246 -18.12 8.81 0.67
C LEU A 246 -17.65 7.48 0.05
N GLY A 247 -16.38 7.37 -0.34
CA GLY A 247 -15.79 6.12 -0.83
C GLY A 247 -15.88 4.98 0.20
N SER A 248 -15.69 5.29 1.49
CA SER A 248 -15.85 4.32 2.58
C SER A 248 -17.30 3.84 2.72
N ILE A 249 -18.27 4.76 2.62
CA ILE A 249 -19.71 4.40 2.66
C ILE A 249 -20.05 3.49 1.47
N LEU A 250 -19.60 3.84 0.26
CA LEU A 250 -19.79 3.01 -0.92
C LEU A 250 -19.16 1.61 -0.75
N THR A 251 -17.97 1.56 -0.15
CA THR A 251 -17.27 0.31 0.16
C THR A 251 -18.07 -0.54 1.16
N VAL A 252 -18.64 0.06 2.20
CA VAL A 252 -19.49 -0.66 3.17
C VAL A 252 -20.74 -1.22 2.49
N VAL A 253 -21.43 -0.45 1.65
CA VAL A 253 -22.60 -0.93 0.92
C VAL A 253 -22.23 -2.08 -0.02
N MET A 254 -21.12 -1.92 -0.76
CA MET A 254 -20.56 -3.00 -1.59
C MET A 254 -20.27 -4.26 -0.76
N LEU A 255 -19.60 -4.10 0.39
CA LEU A 255 -19.22 -5.21 1.27
C LEU A 255 -20.47 -5.97 1.75
N LEU A 256 -21.51 -5.27 2.20
CA LEU A 256 -22.76 -5.88 2.64
C LEU A 256 -23.43 -6.65 1.49
N GLY A 257 -23.50 -6.06 0.30
CA GLY A 257 -24.04 -6.72 -0.90
C GLY A 257 -23.26 -7.98 -1.27
N VAL A 258 -21.93 -7.90 -1.26
CA VAL A 258 -21.03 -9.03 -1.56
C VAL A 258 -21.13 -10.13 -0.50
N LEU A 259 -21.25 -9.79 0.78
CA LEU A 259 -21.41 -10.78 1.86
C LEU A 259 -22.76 -11.50 1.74
N ILE A 260 -23.86 -10.78 1.51
CA ILE A 260 -25.19 -11.38 1.32
C ILE A 260 -25.19 -12.31 0.10
N ALA A 261 -24.70 -11.82 -1.05
CA ALA A 261 -24.61 -12.64 -2.27
C ALA A 261 -23.70 -13.86 -2.07
N GLY A 262 -22.59 -13.66 -1.31
CA GLY A 262 -21.66 -14.72 -0.97
C GLY A 262 -22.27 -15.81 -0.10
N LEU A 263 -23.13 -15.46 0.86
CA LEU A 263 -23.88 -16.43 1.67
C LEU A 263 -24.84 -17.23 0.80
N ILE A 264 -25.59 -16.56 -0.09
CA ILE A 264 -26.56 -17.23 -0.99
C ILE A 264 -25.83 -18.16 -1.96
N LEU A 265 -24.77 -17.65 -2.62
CA LEU A 265 -23.99 -18.45 -3.57
C LEU A 265 -23.26 -19.61 -2.88
N GLY A 266 -22.75 -19.40 -1.68
CA GLY A 266 -22.07 -20.43 -0.89
C GLY A 266 -22.99 -21.57 -0.46
N TRP A 267 -24.27 -21.31 -0.32
CA TRP A 267 -25.31 -22.32 -0.07
C TRP A 267 -25.55 -23.19 -1.28
N ILE A 268 -25.58 -22.59 -2.49
CA ILE A 268 -25.83 -23.25 -3.76
C ILE A 268 -24.56 -23.93 -4.31
N PHE A 269 -23.45 -23.21 -4.21
CA PHE A 269 -22.18 -23.63 -4.79
C PHE A 269 -21.02 -23.35 -3.80
N PRO A 270 -20.79 -24.27 -2.83
CA PRO A 270 -19.76 -24.07 -1.81
C PRO A 270 -18.35 -24.07 -2.42
N PRO A 271 -17.48 -23.09 -2.08
CA PRO A 271 -16.12 -22.98 -2.60
C PRO A 271 -15.14 -23.95 -1.88
N ASN A 272 -15.36 -25.25 -2.01
CA ASN A 272 -14.57 -26.29 -1.31
C ASN A 272 -13.32 -26.73 -2.08
N GLY A 273 -13.21 -26.41 -3.37
CA GLY A 273 -12.07 -26.73 -4.22
C GLY A 273 -11.45 -25.51 -4.89
N ARG A 274 -10.30 -25.66 -5.53
CA ARG A 274 -9.63 -24.56 -6.23
C ARG A 274 -10.47 -23.97 -7.36
N VAL A 275 -11.06 -24.83 -8.20
CA VAL A 275 -11.88 -24.41 -9.35
C VAL A 275 -13.18 -23.74 -8.87
N SER A 276 -13.88 -24.33 -7.91
CA SER A 276 -15.09 -23.74 -7.33
C SER A 276 -14.82 -22.41 -6.64
N SER A 277 -13.70 -22.29 -5.94
CA SER A 277 -13.25 -21.03 -5.32
C SER A 277 -12.94 -19.97 -6.37
N MET A 278 -12.33 -20.34 -7.51
CA MET A 278 -12.02 -19.42 -8.59
C MET A 278 -13.30 -18.86 -9.24
N ILE A 279 -14.28 -19.73 -9.54
CA ILE A 279 -15.60 -19.32 -10.06
C ILE A 279 -16.30 -18.40 -9.05
N TYR A 280 -16.27 -18.77 -7.76
CA TYR A 280 -16.85 -17.97 -6.68
C TYR A 280 -16.24 -16.56 -6.62
N ILE A 281 -14.91 -16.43 -6.71
CA ILE A 281 -14.22 -15.14 -6.71
C ILE A 281 -14.61 -14.29 -7.92
N ILE A 282 -14.71 -14.89 -9.10
CA ILE A 282 -15.10 -14.17 -10.33
C ILE A 282 -16.53 -13.63 -10.20
N VAL A 283 -17.46 -14.44 -9.73
CA VAL A 283 -18.88 -14.04 -9.59
C VAL A 283 -19.04 -12.99 -8.51
N ILE A 284 -18.54 -13.25 -7.31
CA ILE A 284 -18.69 -12.36 -6.15
C ILE A 284 -17.83 -11.09 -6.30
N GLY A 285 -16.62 -11.22 -6.82
CA GLY A 285 -15.74 -10.08 -7.12
C GLY A 285 -16.33 -9.21 -8.23
N GLY A 286 -16.84 -9.81 -9.31
CA GLY A 286 -17.53 -9.09 -10.39
C GLY A 286 -18.78 -8.35 -9.89
N LEU A 287 -19.55 -8.96 -9.00
CA LEU A 287 -20.68 -8.32 -8.34
C LEU A 287 -20.24 -7.12 -7.48
N GLY A 288 -19.15 -7.27 -6.72
CA GLY A 288 -18.58 -6.18 -5.93
C GLY A 288 -18.18 -4.98 -6.80
N VAL A 289 -17.48 -5.23 -7.90
CA VAL A 289 -17.12 -4.20 -8.88
C VAL A 289 -18.38 -3.54 -9.47
N ALA A 290 -19.40 -4.32 -9.82
CA ALA A 290 -20.65 -3.81 -10.36
C ALA A 290 -21.40 -2.92 -9.35
N ILE A 291 -21.53 -3.35 -8.09
CA ILE A 291 -22.19 -2.58 -7.02
C ILE A 291 -21.43 -1.26 -6.77
N TYR A 292 -20.12 -1.34 -6.55
CA TYR A 292 -19.31 -0.15 -6.27
C TYR A 292 -19.29 0.82 -7.46
N GLY A 293 -19.11 0.29 -8.67
CA GLY A 293 -19.11 1.07 -9.90
C GLY A 293 -20.47 1.74 -10.17
N ALA A 294 -21.57 0.99 -10.09
CA ALA A 294 -22.91 1.53 -10.30
C ALA A 294 -23.28 2.63 -9.30
N LEU A 295 -22.98 2.40 -8.00
CA LEU A 295 -23.23 3.39 -6.96
C LEU A 295 -22.33 4.61 -7.14
N GLY A 296 -21.06 4.42 -7.52
CA GLY A 296 -20.12 5.51 -7.77
C GLY A 296 -20.52 6.38 -8.96
N LEU A 297 -21.04 5.78 -10.03
CA LEU A 297 -21.60 6.49 -11.18
C LEU A 297 -22.90 7.23 -10.81
N TRP A 298 -23.81 6.56 -10.14
CA TRP A 298 -25.08 7.15 -9.74
C TRP A 298 -24.93 8.36 -8.82
N LEU A 299 -23.99 8.30 -7.86
CA LEU A 299 -23.69 9.43 -6.95
C LEU A 299 -22.67 10.43 -7.52
N ARG A 300 -22.30 10.28 -8.78
CA ARG A 300 -21.29 11.11 -9.45
C ARG A 300 -19.99 11.20 -8.63
N TYR A 301 -19.64 10.09 -7.98
CA TYR A 301 -18.43 10.02 -7.16
C TYR A 301 -17.18 10.14 -8.02
N PHE A 302 -17.19 9.46 -9.17
CA PHE A 302 -16.06 9.44 -10.10
C PHE A 302 -15.90 10.76 -10.86
N ASP A 303 -16.97 11.51 -11.13
CA ASP A 303 -16.91 12.83 -11.79
C ASP A 303 -16.07 13.83 -11.01
N ARG A 304 -15.93 13.62 -9.70
CA ARG A 304 -15.13 14.49 -8.82
C ARG A 304 -13.62 14.33 -8.98
N PHE A 305 -13.18 13.35 -9.75
CA PHE A 305 -11.76 13.10 -10.04
C PHE A 305 -11.36 13.60 -11.43
N PHE A 306 -12.31 13.64 -12.37
CA PHE A 306 -12.06 13.99 -13.76
C PHE A 306 -12.58 15.39 -14.15
N GLY A 307 -13.23 16.09 -13.25
CA GLY A 307 -13.67 17.48 -13.40
C GLY A 307 -12.85 18.39 -12.50
#